data_8bff3452f8e6a08c72703756736ea3ca
#
_entry.id   8bff3452f8e6a08c72703756736ea3ca
#
_cell.length_a   1.000
_cell.length_b   1.000
_cell.length_c   1.000
_cell.angle_alpha   90.00
_cell.angle_beta   90.00
_cell.angle_gamma   90.00
#
_symmetry.space_group_name_H-M   'P 1'
#
loop_
_entity.id
_entity.type
_entity.pdbx_description
1 polymer ?
#
loop_
_entity_poly.entity_id
_entity_poly.type
_entity_poly.pdbx_seq_one_letter_code
_entity_poly.pdbx_strand_id
1 'polypeptide(L)'
;MNTNIHGREEIVMNETANGQGNNPESRSRTIADNIRLQLEELRTMGLSNEEILSAIGLSDGSIRMRLTHKGLVSEDRIICIRLSPLERSVYKLFMQHPEGISLCDMWQHYDELIGYYSKESIEGHDRIVDTIDNLCDSRERTITQISRIKRKICEKLGPVTSASLIVKRSKGGNYRINGNFSPGIV
;
A
#
# COMPACT_ATOMS: atom_id res chain seq x y z
N MET A 1 27.28 80.08 -16.63
CA MET A 1 28.32 79.20 -17.14
C MET A 1 28.10 77.82 -16.48
N ASN A 2 27.82 76.86 -17.29
CA ASN A 2 27.48 75.48 -16.95
C ASN A 2 28.65 74.74 -16.36
N THR A 3 28.36 73.84 -15.38
CA THR A 3 29.07 72.59 -15.36
C THR A 3 28.15 71.54 -14.65
N ASN A 4 27.81 70.62 -15.48
CA ASN A 4 27.06 69.38 -15.24
C ASN A 4 27.99 68.35 -14.57
N ILE A 5 27.60 67.75 -13.45
CA ILE A 5 28.29 66.58 -12.90
C ILE A 5 27.28 65.47 -12.82
N HIS A 6 27.46 64.49 -13.70
CA HIS A 6 26.79 63.20 -13.70
C HIS A 6 27.30 62.33 -12.54
N GLY A 7 26.46 62.08 -11.56
CA GLY A 7 26.67 60.97 -10.61
C GLY A 7 26.09 59.68 -11.19
N ARG A 8 27.00 58.76 -11.53
CA ARG A 8 26.65 57.37 -11.85
C ARG A 8 26.41 56.62 -10.53
N GLU A 9 25.17 56.27 -10.24
CA GLU A 9 24.87 55.26 -9.21
C GLU A 9 25.15 53.87 -9.78
N GLU A 10 26.16 53.22 -9.23
CA GLU A 10 26.41 51.78 -9.41
C GLU A 10 25.36 51.00 -8.64
N ILE A 11 24.46 50.39 -9.39
CA ILE A 11 23.54 49.38 -8.84
C ILE A 11 24.35 48.09 -8.63
N VAL A 12 24.75 47.83 -7.39
CA VAL A 12 25.30 46.55 -7.00
C VAL A 12 24.14 45.56 -6.95
N MET A 13 24.03 44.76 -7.99
CA MET A 13 23.15 43.60 -7.98
C MET A 13 23.73 42.54 -7.05
N ASN A 14 23.15 42.42 -5.85
CA ASN A 14 23.38 41.29 -4.99
C ASN A 14 22.64 40.08 -5.58
N GLU A 15 23.32 39.30 -6.39
CA GLU A 15 22.94 37.94 -6.73
C GLU A 15 23.10 37.03 -5.48
N THR A 16 22.09 37.00 -4.63
CA THR A 16 21.96 35.88 -3.67
C THR A 16 21.52 34.66 -4.45
N ALA A 17 22.51 33.90 -4.87
CA ALA A 17 22.32 32.55 -5.41
C ALA A 17 21.71 31.63 -4.34
N ASN A 18 20.39 31.56 -4.26
CA ASN A 18 19.65 30.48 -3.54
C ASN A 18 19.50 29.27 -4.45
N GLY A 19 20.64 28.69 -4.82
CA GLY A 19 20.72 27.36 -5.44
C GLY A 19 20.77 26.26 -4.39
N GLN A 20 19.80 26.17 -3.49
CA GLN A 20 19.60 24.95 -2.72
C GLN A 20 18.95 23.93 -3.61
N GLY A 21 19.78 23.07 -4.20
CA GLY A 21 19.39 21.97 -5.05
C GLY A 21 18.34 21.08 -4.36
N ASN A 22 17.20 20.94 -5.02
CA ASN A 22 16.14 19.97 -4.71
C ASN A 22 16.66 18.54 -5.00
N ASN A 23 17.74 18.13 -4.32
CA ASN A 23 18.20 16.75 -4.38
C ASN A 23 17.27 15.88 -3.50
N PRO A 24 16.59 14.88 -4.07
CA PRO A 24 15.71 13.98 -3.32
C PRO A 24 16.43 13.28 -2.16
N GLU A 25 17.72 13.04 -2.26
CA GLU A 25 18.53 12.47 -1.18
C GLU A 25 18.72 13.42 0.02
N SER A 26 18.91 14.71 -0.23
CA SER A 26 19.03 15.69 0.86
C SER A 26 17.69 15.88 1.58
N ARG A 27 16.57 15.88 0.85
CA ARG A 27 15.22 15.90 1.43
C ARG A 27 14.94 14.67 2.27
N SER A 28 15.30 13.48 1.81
CA SER A 28 15.11 12.23 2.55
C SER A 28 15.91 12.21 3.84
N ARG A 29 17.14 12.71 3.85
CA ARG A 29 17.98 12.85 5.05
C ARG A 29 17.35 13.81 6.06
N THR A 30 16.92 14.98 5.61
CA THR A 30 16.27 15.99 6.48
C THR A 30 14.99 15.42 7.12
N ILE A 31 14.18 14.67 6.36
CA ILE A 31 12.98 14.02 6.88
C ILE A 31 13.34 12.95 7.92
N ALA A 32 14.35 12.12 7.64
CA ALA A 32 14.81 11.08 8.57
C ALA A 32 15.34 11.68 9.88
N ASP A 33 16.10 12.77 9.80
CA ASP A 33 16.63 13.47 10.97
C ASP A 33 15.52 14.12 11.80
N ASN A 34 14.51 14.70 11.18
CA ASN A 34 13.35 15.25 11.87
C ASN A 34 12.55 14.14 12.58
N ILE A 35 12.33 13.00 11.93
CA ILE A 35 11.66 11.85 12.56
C ILE A 35 12.46 11.36 13.76
N ARG A 36 13.79 11.26 13.64
CA ARG A 36 14.67 10.84 14.75
C ARG A 36 14.57 11.78 15.95
N LEU A 37 14.59 13.09 15.71
CA LEU A 37 14.42 14.10 16.76
C LEU A 37 13.08 13.97 17.47
N GLN A 38 11.99 13.81 16.74
CA GLN A 38 10.65 13.63 17.31
C GLN A 38 10.55 12.33 18.14
N LEU A 39 11.17 11.23 17.67
CA LEU A 39 11.22 9.98 18.44
C LEU A 39 12.02 10.12 19.73
N GLU A 40 13.12 10.85 19.73
CA GLU A 40 13.90 11.13 20.94
C GLU A 40 13.12 12.02 21.92
N GLU A 41 12.38 13.00 21.42
CA GLU A 41 11.52 13.83 22.24
C GLU A 41 10.44 13.01 22.95
N LEU A 42 9.75 12.11 22.23
CA LEU A 42 8.78 11.19 22.83
C LEU A 42 9.40 10.28 23.89
N ARG A 43 10.64 9.82 23.69
CA ARG A 43 11.38 9.04 24.70
C ARG A 43 11.73 9.87 25.94
N THR A 44 12.11 11.14 25.77
CA THR A 44 12.38 12.03 26.91
C THR A 44 11.12 12.35 27.72
N MET A 45 9.94 12.29 27.08
CA MET A 45 8.65 12.37 27.77
C MET A 45 8.27 11.08 28.53
N GLY A 46 9.13 10.06 28.48
CA GLY A 46 8.96 8.81 29.22
C GLY A 46 8.13 7.74 28.52
N LEU A 47 7.78 7.93 27.23
CA LEU A 47 7.09 6.91 26.48
C LEU A 47 8.02 5.75 26.13
N SER A 48 7.53 4.54 26.35
CA SER A 48 8.19 3.31 25.90
C SER A 48 8.19 3.19 24.38
N ASN A 49 9.07 2.37 23.82
CA ASN A 49 9.06 2.12 22.38
C ASN A 49 7.72 1.55 21.88
N GLU A 50 7.03 0.76 22.70
CA GLU A 50 5.72 0.18 22.38
C GLU A 50 4.63 1.26 22.33
N GLU A 51 4.63 2.20 23.28
CA GLU A 51 3.71 3.34 23.28
C GLU A 51 3.96 4.29 22.11
N ILE A 52 5.23 4.54 21.77
CA ILE A 52 5.61 5.32 20.60
C ILE A 52 5.13 4.64 19.32
N LEU A 53 5.39 3.34 19.15
CA LEU A 53 4.93 2.57 18.00
C LEU A 53 3.41 2.52 17.92
N SER A 54 2.72 2.45 19.07
CA SER A 54 1.26 2.53 19.15
C SER A 54 0.75 3.89 18.72
N ALA A 55 1.35 4.98 19.20
CA ALA A 55 0.95 6.35 18.87
C ALA A 55 1.09 6.69 17.37
N ILE A 56 2.12 6.14 16.71
CA ILE A 56 2.33 6.30 15.27
C ILE A 56 1.62 5.23 14.42
N GLY A 57 0.74 4.42 15.04
CA GLY A 57 -0.02 3.37 14.35
C GLY A 57 0.81 2.16 13.93
N LEU A 58 2.02 1.99 14.48
CA LEU A 58 2.93 0.87 14.21
C LEU A 58 3.00 -0.12 15.37
N SER A 59 2.03 -0.10 16.29
CA SER A 59 1.93 -1.08 17.37
C SER A 59 1.84 -2.48 16.77
N ASP A 60 2.73 -3.34 17.17
CA ASP A 60 2.90 -4.76 16.79
C ASP A 60 3.15 -5.07 15.30
N GLY A 61 3.33 -4.06 14.46
CA GLY A 61 3.55 -4.25 13.00
C GLY A 61 2.32 -4.73 12.25
N SER A 62 1.16 -4.81 12.88
CA SER A 62 -0.09 -5.23 12.25
C SER A 62 -0.97 -4.03 11.94
N ILE A 63 -0.83 -3.49 10.72
CA ILE A 63 -1.85 -2.58 10.20
C ILE A 63 -3.13 -3.38 10.00
N ARG A 64 -4.19 -3.01 10.72
CA ARG A 64 -5.51 -3.58 10.48
C ARG A 64 -6.10 -2.99 9.20
N MET A 65 -6.33 -3.85 8.25
CA MET A 65 -6.89 -3.48 6.95
C MET A 65 -8.25 -4.13 6.76
N ARG A 66 -9.15 -3.38 6.15
CA ARG A 66 -10.48 -3.87 5.75
C ARG A 66 -10.60 -3.83 4.24
N LEU A 67 -11.15 -4.87 3.64
CA LEU A 67 -11.47 -4.88 2.22
C LEU A 67 -12.77 -4.11 1.97
N THR A 68 -12.74 -3.18 1.02
CA THR A 68 -13.88 -2.35 0.61
C THR A 68 -14.03 -2.38 -0.91
N HIS A 69 -15.10 -1.80 -1.45
CA HIS A 69 -15.32 -1.64 -2.89
C HIS A 69 -14.21 -0.85 -3.62
N LYS A 70 -13.34 -0.15 -2.90
CA LYS A 70 -12.19 0.57 -3.48
C LYS A 70 -10.87 -0.21 -3.37
N GLY A 71 -10.83 -1.25 -2.53
CA GLY A 71 -9.65 -2.02 -2.21
C GLY A 71 -9.42 -2.12 -0.70
N LEU A 72 -8.15 -2.28 -0.30
CA LEU A 72 -7.77 -2.36 1.10
C LEU A 72 -7.67 -0.96 1.72
N VAL A 73 -8.35 -0.74 2.83
CA VAL A 73 -8.36 0.54 3.56
C VAL A 73 -7.98 0.26 5.01
N SER A 74 -7.05 1.03 5.56
CA SER A 74 -6.72 0.97 6.99
C SER A 74 -7.91 1.41 7.85
N GLU A 75 -7.99 0.92 9.11
CA GLU A 75 -9.08 1.27 10.02
C GLU A 75 -9.17 2.77 10.27
N ASP A 76 -8.04 3.46 10.34
CA ASP A 76 -7.91 4.92 10.43
C ASP A 76 -8.20 5.66 9.11
N ARG A 77 -8.43 4.93 8.00
CA ARG A 77 -8.70 5.43 6.64
C ARG A 77 -7.59 6.29 6.02
N ILE A 78 -6.43 6.36 6.61
CA ILE A 78 -5.30 7.13 6.08
C ILE A 78 -4.69 6.42 4.87
N ILE A 79 -4.66 5.08 4.92
CA ILE A 79 -4.08 4.26 3.85
C ILE A 79 -5.20 3.62 3.03
N CYS A 80 -5.14 3.82 1.72
CA CYS A 80 -6.02 3.16 0.76
C CYS A 80 -5.18 2.55 -0.37
N ILE A 81 -5.30 1.24 -0.56
CA ILE A 81 -4.65 0.47 -1.62
C ILE A 81 -5.72 0.06 -2.63
N ARG A 82 -5.74 0.73 -3.77
CA ARG A 82 -6.73 0.46 -4.83
C ARG A 82 -6.49 -0.89 -5.49
N LEU A 83 -7.50 -1.73 -5.46
CA LEU A 83 -7.53 -3.02 -6.15
C LEU A 83 -8.60 -2.98 -7.25
N SER A 84 -8.31 -3.62 -8.39
CA SER A 84 -9.32 -3.84 -9.44
C SER A 84 -10.42 -4.80 -8.94
N PRO A 85 -11.59 -4.86 -9.59
CA PRO A 85 -12.65 -5.81 -9.22
C PRO A 85 -12.15 -7.25 -9.12
N LEU A 86 -11.40 -7.73 -10.11
CA LEU A 86 -10.84 -9.08 -10.10
C LEU A 86 -9.82 -9.29 -8.98
N GLU A 87 -8.94 -8.31 -8.75
CA GLU A 87 -7.98 -8.36 -7.64
C GLU A 87 -8.67 -8.42 -6.28
N ARG A 88 -9.77 -7.66 -6.09
CA ARG A 88 -10.57 -7.71 -4.85
C ARG A 88 -11.22 -9.07 -4.65
N SER A 89 -11.79 -9.63 -5.71
CA SER A 89 -12.44 -10.96 -5.64
C SER A 89 -11.44 -12.06 -5.30
N VAL A 90 -10.27 -12.05 -5.94
CA VAL A 90 -9.18 -12.98 -5.63
C VAL A 90 -8.67 -12.77 -4.20
N TYR A 91 -8.48 -11.53 -3.77
CA TYR A 91 -8.00 -11.25 -2.42
C TYR A 91 -9.03 -11.66 -1.36
N LYS A 92 -10.33 -11.41 -1.61
CA LYS A 92 -11.44 -11.83 -0.75
C LYS A 92 -11.49 -13.34 -0.60
N LEU A 93 -11.28 -14.08 -1.68
CA LEU A 93 -11.20 -15.55 -1.64
C LEU A 93 -10.14 -16.01 -0.63
N PHE A 94 -8.91 -15.48 -0.71
CA PHE A 94 -7.85 -15.84 0.23
C PHE A 94 -8.11 -15.36 1.68
N MET A 95 -8.90 -14.30 1.88
CA MET A 95 -9.32 -13.87 3.22
C MET A 95 -10.31 -14.85 3.85
N GLN A 96 -11.18 -15.49 3.06
CA GLN A 96 -12.17 -16.44 3.54
C GLN A 96 -11.58 -17.86 3.77
N HIS A 97 -10.41 -18.13 3.20
CA HIS A 97 -9.72 -19.42 3.30
C HIS A 97 -8.37 -19.29 4.02
N PRO A 98 -8.36 -19.06 5.35
CA PRO A 98 -7.13 -18.92 6.14
C PRO A 98 -6.27 -20.19 6.15
N GLU A 99 -6.87 -21.36 5.93
CA GLU A 99 -6.18 -22.64 5.74
C GLU A 99 -5.29 -22.64 4.49
N GLY A 100 -5.61 -21.83 3.51
CA GLY A 100 -4.92 -21.68 2.24
C GLY A 100 -5.53 -22.50 1.12
N ILE A 101 -5.33 -21.99 -0.10
CA ILE A 101 -5.88 -22.54 -1.35
C ILE A 101 -4.76 -23.08 -2.21
N SER A 102 -4.93 -24.29 -2.75
CA SER A 102 -4.11 -24.83 -3.82
C SER A 102 -4.48 -24.18 -5.15
N LEU A 103 -3.51 -23.61 -5.86
CA LEU A 103 -3.80 -23.01 -7.18
C LEU A 103 -4.11 -24.04 -8.27
N CYS A 104 -3.91 -25.34 -8.00
CA CYS A 104 -4.34 -26.39 -8.90
C CYS A 104 -5.85 -26.69 -8.75
N ASP A 105 -6.43 -26.27 -7.63
CA ASP A 105 -7.80 -26.59 -7.26
C ASP A 105 -8.72 -25.36 -7.31
N MET A 106 -8.34 -24.33 -8.09
CA MET A 106 -9.09 -23.06 -8.19
C MET A 106 -10.54 -23.27 -8.65
N TRP A 107 -10.82 -24.33 -9.41
CA TRP A 107 -12.17 -24.70 -9.84
C TRP A 107 -13.10 -25.06 -8.68
N GLN A 108 -12.57 -25.52 -7.53
CA GLN A 108 -13.38 -25.77 -6.33
C GLN A 108 -13.96 -24.48 -5.72
N HIS A 109 -13.37 -23.33 -6.05
CA HIS A 109 -13.78 -22.01 -5.59
C HIS A 109 -14.44 -21.17 -6.68
N TYR A 110 -14.84 -21.80 -7.78
CA TYR A 110 -15.39 -21.14 -8.95
C TYR A 110 -16.63 -20.31 -8.62
N ASP A 111 -17.62 -20.90 -7.96
CA ASP A 111 -18.89 -20.24 -7.61
C ASP A 111 -18.67 -19.06 -6.65
N GLU A 112 -17.72 -19.20 -5.71
CA GLU A 112 -17.35 -18.10 -4.82
C GLU A 112 -16.75 -16.93 -5.61
N LEU A 113 -15.84 -17.21 -6.54
CA LEU A 113 -15.20 -16.20 -7.38
C LEU A 113 -16.23 -15.51 -8.28
N ILE A 114 -17.14 -16.25 -8.92
CA ILE A 114 -18.26 -15.68 -9.69
C ILE A 114 -19.09 -14.76 -8.78
N GLY A 115 -19.47 -15.25 -7.58
CA GLY A 115 -20.26 -14.47 -6.63
C GLY A 115 -19.57 -13.19 -6.14
N TYR A 116 -18.26 -13.23 -5.91
CA TYR A 116 -17.49 -12.04 -5.52
C TYR A 116 -17.31 -11.08 -6.69
N TYR A 117 -16.92 -11.59 -7.87
CA TYR A 117 -16.65 -10.74 -9.02
C TYR A 117 -17.89 -10.08 -9.59
N SER A 118 -19.04 -10.77 -9.58
CA SER A 118 -20.33 -10.20 -10.00
C SER A 118 -20.77 -9.01 -9.14
N LYS A 119 -20.44 -9.00 -7.84
CA LYS A 119 -20.75 -7.88 -6.94
C LYS A 119 -19.84 -6.67 -7.13
N GLU A 120 -18.66 -6.88 -7.67
CA GLU A 120 -17.60 -5.88 -7.78
C GLU A 120 -17.45 -5.32 -9.19
N SER A 121 -17.88 -6.07 -10.22
CA SER A 121 -17.77 -5.74 -11.63
C SER A 121 -19.08 -5.15 -12.16
N ILE A 122 -18.95 -4.22 -13.08
CA ILE A 122 -20.07 -3.69 -13.90
C ILE A 122 -20.23 -4.45 -15.21
N GLU A 123 -19.43 -5.48 -15.45
CA GLU A 123 -19.45 -6.27 -16.68
C GLU A 123 -20.67 -7.18 -16.75
N GLY A 124 -21.09 -7.51 -17.96
CA GLY A 124 -22.16 -8.49 -18.19
C GLY A 124 -21.75 -9.89 -17.75
N HIS A 125 -22.76 -10.74 -17.46
CA HIS A 125 -22.57 -12.08 -16.92
C HIS A 125 -21.58 -12.93 -17.76
N ASP A 126 -21.70 -12.92 -19.06
CA ASP A 126 -20.84 -13.72 -19.96
C ASP A 126 -19.35 -13.35 -19.81
N ARG A 127 -19.04 -12.04 -19.70
CA ARG A 127 -17.68 -11.58 -19.47
C ARG A 127 -17.14 -11.95 -18.09
N ILE A 128 -18.02 -11.95 -17.08
CA ILE A 128 -17.68 -12.40 -15.73
C ILE A 128 -17.29 -13.87 -15.76
N VAL A 129 -18.11 -14.70 -16.41
CA VAL A 129 -17.84 -16.13 -16.59
C VAL A 129 -16.52 -16.34 -17.31
N ASP A 130 -16.33 -15.74 -18.50
CA ASP A 130 -15.08 -15.85 -19.26
C ASP A 130 -13.83 -15.44 -18.46
N THR A 131 -13.96 -14.41 -17.62
CA THR A 131 -12.86 -13.91 -16.81
C THR A 131 -12.48 -14.91 -15.72
N ILE A 132 -13.46 -15.50 -15.05
CA ILE A 132 -13.25 -16.47 -13.98
C ILE A 132 -12.82 -17.83 -14.54
N ASP A 133 -13.39 -18.30 -15.65
CA ASP A 133 -12.95 -19.49 -16.38
C ASP A 133 -11.45 -19.38 -16.68
N ASN A 134 -11.07 -18.28 -17.31
CA ASN A 134 -9.67 -18.01 -17.64
C ASN A 134 -8.76 -17.94 -16.41
N LEU A 135 -9.27 -17.50 -15.27
CA LEU A 135 -8.51 -17.45 -14.01
C LEU A 135 -8.32 -18.85 -13.45
N CYS A 136 -9.36 -19.69 -13.45
CA CYS A 136 -9.36 -21.05 -12.90
C CYS A 136 -8.58 -22.01 -13.78
N ASP A 137 -8.61 -21.83 -15.10
CA ASP A 137 -7.88 -22.67 -16.06
C ASP A 137 -6.36 -22.50 -16.02
N SER A 138 -5.89 -21.34 -15.56
CA SER A 138 -4.46 -21.04 -15.61
C SER A 138 -3.91 -20.61 -14.25
N ARG A 139 -3.12 -21.50 -13.66
CA ARG A 139 -2.34 -21.21 -12.45
C ARG A 139 -1.50 -19.92 -12.60
N GLU A 140 -0.90 -19.70 -13.78
CA GLU A 140 -0.06 -18.53 -14.06
C GLU A 140 -0.88 -17.23 -13.99
N ARG A 141 -2.13 -17.27 -14.43
CA ARG A 141 -3.04 -16.10 -14.35
C ARG A 141 -3.37 -15.78 -12.91
N THR A 142 -3.66 -16.77 -12.09
CA THR A 142 -3.88 -16.57 -10.65
C THR A 142 -2.64 -16.04 -9.96
N ILE A 143 -1.45 -16.59 -10.24
CA ILE A 143 -0.16 -16.07 -9.72
C ILE A 143 0.06 -14.62 -10.16
N THR A 144 -0.32 -14.27 -11.39
CA THR A 144 -0.21 -12.90 -11.89
C THR A 144 -1.09 -11.94 -11.08
N GLN A 145 -2.33 -12.31 -10.75
CA GLN A 145 -3.20 -11.50 -9.90
C GLN A 145 -2.62 -11.36 -8.49
N ILE A 146 -2.18 -12.46 -7.88
CA ILE A 146 -1.52 -12.44 -6.56
C ILE A 146 -0.30 -11.52 -6.57
N SER A 147 0.52 -11.58 -7.61
CA SER A 147 1.72 -10.75 -7.77
C SER A 147 1.39 -9.26 -7.92
N ARG A 148 0.32 -8.92 -8.66
CA ARG A 148 -0.16 -7.54 -8.79
C ARG A 148 -0.66 -6.98 -7.46
N ILE A 149 -1.45 -7.76 -6.74
CA ILE A 149 -1.94 -7.41 -5.40
C ILE A 149 -0.76 -7.18 -4.46
N LYS A 150 0.18 -8.15 -4.39
CA LYS A 150 1.40 -8.05 -3.58
C LYS A 150 2.19 -6.78 -3.89
N ARG A 151 2.42 -6.48 -5.17
CA ARG A 151 3.14 -5.27 -5.59
C ARG A 151 2.46 -4.01 -5.04
N LYS A 152 1.15 -3.86 -5.24
CA LYS A 152 0.38 -2.69 -4.78
C LYS A 152 0.44 -2.52 -3.26
N ILE A 153 0.36 -3.63 -2.51
CA ILE A 153 0.47 -3.62 -1.05
C ILE A 153 1.88 -3.21 -0.62
N CYS A 154 2.92 -3.81 -1.21
CA CYS A 154 4.31 -3.51 -0.87
C CYS A 154 4.71 -2.07 -1.25
N GLU A 155 4.27 -1.57 -2.39
CA GLU A 155 4.50 -0.18 -2.82
C GLU A 155 3.91 0.84 -1.84
N LYS A 156 2.80 0.51 -1.22
CA LYS A 156 2.08 1.43 -0.31
C LYS A 156 2.56 1.34 1.13
N LEU A 157 2.87 0.13 1.62
CA LEU A 157 3.15 -0.14 3.04
C LEU A 157 4.64 -0.45 3.31
N GLY A 158 5.42 -0.69 2.27
CA GLY A 158 6.77 -1.21 2.41
C GLY A 158 6.82 -2.72 2.73
N PRO A 159 8.01 -3.35 2.64
CA PRO A 159 8.14 -4.81 2.69
C PRO A 159 7.86 -5.40 4.09
N VAL A 160 8.17 -4.69 5.15
CA VAL A 160 7.99 -5.18 6.53
C VAL A 160 6.51 -5.23 6.88
N THR A 161 5.83 -4.10 6.75
CA THR A 161 4.41 -3.93 7.12
C THR A 161 3.48 -4.75 6.24
N SER A 162 3.83 -4.92 4.96
CA SER A 162 3.04 -5.72 4.02
C SER A 162 3.09 -7.22 4.29
N ALA A 163 4.04 -7.69 5.09
CA ALA A 163 4.35 -9.12 5.24
C ALA A 163 3.17 -9.97 5.72
N SER A 164 2.28 -9.40 6.55
CA SER A 164 1.06 -10.05 7.06
C SER A 164 -0.11 -10.00 6.08
N LEU A 165 -0.12 -9.05 5.14
CA LEU A 165 -1.24 -8.77 4.25
C LEU A 165 -1.12 -9.42 2.87
N ILE A 166 0.06 -9.88 2.48
CA ILE A 166 0.28 -10.48 1.16
C ILE A 166 -0.03 -11.97 1.14
N VAL A 167 -0.60 -12.42 0.03
CA VAL A 167 -0.79 -13.84 -0.24
C VAL A 167 0.59 -14.50 -0.47
N LYS A 168 0.91 -15.52 0.32
CA LYS A 168 2.18 -16.26 0.26
C LYS A 168 1.94 -17.74 0.09
N ARG A 169 2.87 -18.40 -0.60
CA ARG A 169 2.92 -19.87 -0.66
C ARG A 169 3.42 -20.41 0.68
N SER A 170 2.64 -21.30 1.28
CA SER A 170 3.02 -22.04 2.50
C SER A 170 3.98 -23.19 2.17
N LYS A 171 4.60 -23.79 3.19
CA LYS A 171 5.44 -24.99 3.02
C LYS A 171 4.68 -26.17 2.42
N GLY A 172 3.36 -26.26 2.66
CA GLY A 172 2.47 -27.30 2.09
C GLY A 172 2.04 -27.02 0.64
N GLY A 173 2.52 -25.94 0.01
CA GLY A 173 2.20 -25.63 -1.39
C GLY A 173 0.99 -24.72 -1.58
N ASN A 174 0.10 -24.62 -0.61
CA ASN A 174 -1.07 -23.76 -0.64
C ASN A 174 -0.70 -22.29 -0.48
N TYR A 175 -1.53 -21.42 -1.02
CA TYR A 175 -1.39 -19.97 -0.91
C TYR A 175 -2.36 -19.44 0.14
N ARG A 176 -1.90 -18.59 1.04
CA ARG A 176 -2.69 -17.99 2.11
C ARG A 176 -2.20 -16.60 2.51
N ILE A 177 -3.03 -15.87 3.21
CA ILE A 177 -2.68 -14.62 3.87
C ILE A 177 -2.43 -14.94 5.35
N ASN A 178 -1.32 -14.45 5.91
CA ASN A 178 -0.96 -14.73 7.32
C ASN A 178 -1.44 -13.65 8.30
N GLY A 179 -2.25 -12.69 7.85
CA GLY A 179 -2.74 -11.58 8.67
C GLY A 179 -4.02 -11.91 9.44
N ASN A 180 -4.15 -11.32 10.62
CA ASN A 180 -5.41 -11.27 11.33
C ASN A 180 -6.28 -10.19 10.69
N PHE A 181 -7.24 -10.59 9.88
CA PHE A 181 -8.27 -9.68 9.39
C PHE A 181 -9.41 -9.67 10.39
N SER A 182 -9.84 -8.50 10.83
CA SER A 182 -11.16 -8.39 11.44
C SER A 182 -12.19 -8.82 10.39
N PRO A 183 -13.10 -9.75 10.70
CA PRO A 183 -14.19 -10.09 9.79
C PRO A 183 -15.03 -8.83 9.60
N GLY A 184 -14.69 -8.05 8.59
CA GLY A 184 -15.49 -6.91 8.17
C GLY A 184 -16.79 -7.44 7.64
N ILE A 185 -17.89 -7.09 8.29
CA ILE A 185 -19.25 -7.26 7.80
C ILE A 185 -19.28 -6.70 6.37
N VAL A 186 -19.50 -7.59 5.40
CA VAL A 186 -19.73 -7.31 3.98
C VAL A 186 -21.19 -7.02 3.76
#